data_0c2830e817460e293296e8491eba496d
#
_entry.id   0c2830e817460e293296e8491eba496d
#
_cell.length_a   1.000
_cell.length_b   1.000
_cell.length_c   1.000
_cell.angle_alpha   90.00
_cell.angle_beta   90.00
_cell.angle_gamma   90.00
#
_symmetry.space_group_name_H-M   'P 1'
#
loop_
_entity.id
_entity.type
_entity.pdbx_description
1 polymer ?
#
loop_
_entity_poly.entity_id
_entity_poly.type
_entity_poly.pdbx_seq_one_letter_code
_entity_poly.pdbx_strand_id
1 'polypeptide(L)'
;MYQKKVRNDRYKTLTKEWLLSIGVDIVIDGVSTKTIPSNVLRAFYYEYETLEIRQYSNKFKKWFDKTPCPNTANHEKGIIGKCTHYQISLSVPKKNSVGIPMCRIIYAWFHDIIEPYNENNEKMEIGHFNGDSSNNHITNLIWDTAKNIRARRKGAVNQYGPKKEKFGLEALYEDTK
;
A
#
# COMPACT_ATOMS: atom_id res chain seq x y z
N MET A 1 16.22 -28.71 17.33
CA MET A 1 15.68 -28.15 16.08
C MET A 1 14.56 -27.16 16.43
N TYR A 2 14.81 -25.87 16.36
CA TYR A 2 13.79 -24.85 16.60
C TYR A 2 12.88 -24.80 15.36
N GLN A 3 11.68 -25.31 15.47
CA GLN A 3 10.66 -25.08 14.44
C GLN A 3 10.34 -23.58 14.41
N LYS A 4 10.74 -22.89 13.35
CA LYS A 4 10.28 -21.51 13.08
C LYS A 4 8.75 -21.53 13.08
N LYS A 5 8.13 -20.94 14.12
CA LYS A 5 6.69 -20.68 14.14
C LYS A 5 6.32 -20.01 12.82
N VAL A 6 5.43 -20.65 12.06
CA VAL A 6 4.85 -20.10 10.83
C VAL A 6 4.29 -18.72 11.19
N ARG A 7 4.94 -17.68 10.69
CA ARG A 7 4.56 -16.30 10.96
C ARG A 7 3.18 -16.03 10.36
N ASN A 8 2.35 -15.35 11.14
CA ASN A 8 1.00 -14.93 10.84
C ASN A 8 0.82 -14.43 9.40
N ASP A 9 -0.36 -14.67 8.83
CA ASP A 9 -0.87 -14.24 7.51
C ASP A 9 -0.63 -12.75 7.11
N ARG A 10 -0.19 -11.92 8.05
CA ARG A 10 0.16 -10.50 7.83
C ARG A 10 1.35 -10.29 6.87
N TYR A 11 2.11 -11.32 6.58
CA TYR A 11 3.33 -11.24 5.77
C TYR A 11 3.22 -12.00 4.44
N LYS A 12 2.00 -12.32 4.02
CA LYS A 12 1.79 -12.92 2.71
C LYS A 12 2.02 -11.89 1.61
N THR A 13 2.55 -12.38 0.50
CA THR A 13 2.59 -11.65 -0.76
C THR A 13 1.20 -11.12 -1.11
N LEU A 14 1.11 -9.84 -1.43
CA LEU A 14 -0.10 -9.19 -1.90
C LEU A 14 0.09 -8.83 -3.37
N THR A 15 -0.82 -9.30 -4.22
CA THR A 15 -0.76 -9.05 -5.67
C THR A 15 -2.02 -8.36 -6.17
N LYS A 16 -1.90 -7.59 -7.25
CA LYS A 16 -3.05 -7.02 -7.96
C LYS A 16 -3.99 -8.13 -8.44
N GLU A 17 -3.43 -9.23 -8.96
CA GLU A 17 -4.22 -10.40 -9.39
C GLU A 17 -5.07 -10.96 -8.26
N TRP A 18 -4.51 -11.14 -7.06
CA TRP A 18 -5.29 -11.60 -5.92
C TRP A 18 -6.39 -10.61 -5.53
N LEU A 19 -6.11 -9.31 -5.52
CA LEU A 19 -7.11 -8.28 -5.26
C LEU A 19 -8.26 -8.35 -6.27
N LEU A 20 -7.94 -8.48 -7.55
CA LEU A 20 -8.93 -8.68 -8.60
C LEU A 20 -9.75 -9.95 -8.41
N SER A 21 -9.12 -11.06 -8.02
CA SER A 21 -9.78 -12.35 -7.79
C SER A 21 -10.83 -12.32 -6.68
N ILE A 22 -10.68 -11.45 -5.70
CA ILE A 22 -11.66 -11.21 -4.63
C ILE A 22 -12.62 -10.04 -4.93
N GLY A 23 -12.62 -9.55 -6.17
CA GLY A 23 -13.52 -8.51 -6.65
C GLY A 23 -13.17 -7.09 -6.25
N VAL A 24 -11.92 -6.81 -5.90
CA VAL A 24 -11.45 -5.44 -5.63
C VAL A 24 -11.27 -4.69 -6.94
N ASP A 25 -11.60 -3.42 -6.93
CA ASP A 25 -11.32 -2.46 -7.99
C ASP A 25 -10.88 -1.14 -7.36
N ILE A 26 -9.94 -0.48 -7.98
CA ILE A 26 -9.55 0.90 -7.65
C ILE A 26 -10.08 1.81 -8.76
N VAL A 27 -10.79 2.83 -8.33
CA VAL A 27 -11.36 3.85 -9.21
C VAL A 27 -10.57 5.14 -9.00
N ILE A 28 -10.06 5.70 -10.07
CA ILE A 28 -9.31 6.96 -10.07
C ILE A 28 -10.11 7.95 -10.89
N ASP A 29 -10.48 9.08 -10.27
CA ASP A 29 -11.28 10.15 -10.91
C ASP A 29 -12.51 9.61 -11.65
N GLY A 30 -13.19 8.65 -11.03
CA GLY A 30 -14.39 8.00 -11.58
C GLY A 30 -14.13 6.88 -12.60
N VAL A 31 -12.87 6.59 -12.94
CA VAL A 31 -12.51 5.56 -13.93
C VAL A 31 -12.00 4.29 -13.23
N SER A 32 -12.57 3.12 -13.58
CA SER A 32 -12.07 1.82 -13.12
C SER A 32 -10.69 1.53 -13.71
N THR A 33 -9.74 1.19 -12.86
CA THR A 33 -8.35 0.94 -13.26
C THR A 33 -7.98 -0.54 -13.34
N LYS A 34 -8.95 -1.44 -13.14
CA LYS A 34 -8.68 -2.90 -13.08
C LYS A 34 -8.05 -3.47 -14.36
N THR A 35 -8.40 -2.89 -15.52
CA THR A 35 -7.91 -3.35 -16.83
C THR A 35 -6.69 -2.59 -17.32
N ILE A 36 -6.28 -1.54 -16.60
CA ILE A 36 -5.14 -0.73 -16.98
C ILE A 36 -3.86 -1.45 -16.53
N PRO A 37 -2.91 -1.72 -17.43
CA PRO A 37 -1.62 -2.29 -17.06
C PRO A 37 -0.88 -1.39 -16.05
N SER A 38 -0.20 -1.98 -15.08
CA SER A 38 0.42 -1.22 -13.99
C SER A 38 1.50 -0.25 -14.45
N ASN A 39 2.22 -0.58 -15.53
CA ASN A 39 3.20 0.34 -16.12
C ASN A 39 2.54 1.59 -16.73
N VAL A 40 1.36 1.44 -17.37
CA VAL A 40 0.58 2.57 -17.89
C VAL A 40 -0.08 3.33 -16.75
N LEU A 41 -0.65 2.61 -15.78
CA LEU A 41 -1.28 3.19 -14.61
C LEU A 41 -0.31 4.09 -13.83
N ARG A 42 0.96 3.71 -13.73
CA ARG A 42 2.01 4.50 -13.10
C ARG A 42 2.19 5.88 -13.73
N ALA A 43 1.96 6.04 -15.01
CA ALA A 43 2.06 7.34 -15.68
C ALA A 43 0.96 8.32 -15.24
N PHE A 44 -0.19 7.81 -14.77
CA PHE A 44 -1.33 8.65 -14.37
C PHE A 44 -1.35 8.98 -12.87
N TYR A 45 -0.56 8.34 -12.03
CA TYR A 45 -0.69 8.48 -10.58
C TYR A 45 -0.24 9.83 -10.01
N TYR A 46 0.48 10.62 -10.78
CA TYR A 46 0.85 11.98 -10.36
C TYR A 46 -0.31 12.97 -10.40
N GLU A 47 -1.31 12.71 -11.24
CA GLU A 47 -2.34 13.65 -11.61
C GLU A 47 -3.70 13.35 -10.97
N TYR A 48 -3.87 12.19 -10.32
CA TYR A 48 -5.19 11.87 -9.79
C TYR A 48 -5.52 12.69 -8.53
N GLU A 49 -6.75 13.16 -8.48
CA GLU A 49 -7.31 13.91 -7.34
C GLU A 49 -8.02 12.97 -6.36
N THR A 50 -8.74 11.99 -6.88
CA THR A 50 -9.51 11.05 -6.07
C THR A 50 -9.13 9.60 -6.35
N LEU A 51 -9.07 8.81 -5.27
CA LEU A 51 -8.86 7.37 -5.34
C LEU A 51 -9.88 6.68 -4.43
N GLU A 52 -10.68 5.81 -5.02
CA GLU A 52 -11.69 5.02 -4.32
C GLU A 52 -11.37 3.52 -4.44
N ILE A 53 -11.49 2.79 -3.33
CA ILE A 53 -11.38 1.34 -3.32
C ILE A 53 -12.77 0.77 -3.16
N ARG A 54 -13.19 -0.10 -4.08
CA ARG A 54 -14.48 -0.78 -4.01
C ARG A 54 -14.34 -2.28 -4.17
N GLN A 55 -15.31 -3.02 -3.69
CA GLN A 55 -15.33 -4.47 -3.81
C GLN A 55 -16.69 -4.97 -4.28
N TYR A 56 -16.70 -5.82 -5.29
CA TYR A 56 -17.91 -6.46 -5.78
C TYR A 56 -18.35 -7.59 -4.86
N SER A 57 -19.62 -7.60 -4.50
CA SER A 57 -20.21 -8.68 -3.71
C SER A 57 -21.01 -9.63 -4.59
N ASN A 58 -20.54 -10.86 -4.73
CA ASN A 58 -21.28 -11.92 -5.44
C ASN A 58 -22.63 -12.25 -4.79
N LYS A 59 -22.74 -12.09 -3.47
CA LYS A 59 -23.98 -12.32 -2.74
C LYS A 59 -25.06 -11.30 -3.09
N PHE A 60 -24.68 -10.02 -3.13
CA PHE A 60 -25.63 -8.91 -3.36
C PHE A 60 -25.63 -8.42 -4.81
N LYS A 61 -24.76 -8.97 -5.67
CA LYS A 61 -24.61 -8.58 -7.08
C LYS A 61 -24.41 -7.07 -7.29
N LYS A 62 -23.66 -6.43 -6.38
CA LYS A 62 -23.36 -4.99 -6.47
C LYS A 62 -21.97 -4.65 -5.91
N TRP A 63 -21.50 -3.49 -6.28
CA TRP A 63 -20.29 -2.88 -5.74
C TRP A 63 -20.55 -2.23 -4.37
N PHE A 64 -19.56 -2.29 -3.49
CA PHE A 64 -19.54 -1.61 -2.20
C PHE A 64 -18.26 -0.82 -2.11
N ASP A 65 -18.37 0.47 -1.84
CA ASP A 65 -17.23 1.31 -1.53
C ASP A 65 -16.63 0.91 -0.19
N LYS A 66 -15.32 0.89 -0.14
CA LYS A 66 -14.56 0.49 1.05
C LYS A 66 -14.01 1.74 1.74
N THR A 67 -14.71 2.18 2.76
CA THR A 67 -14.26 3.32 3.57
C THR A 67 -13.04 2.94 4.39
N PRO A 68 -11.94 3.71 4.30
CA PRO A 68 -10.78 3.51 5.15
C PRO A 68 -11.14 3.73 6.62
N CYS A 69 -10.76 2.78 7.46
CA CYS A 69 -10.91 2.89 8.91
C CYS A 69 -9.54 3.12 9.54
N PRO A 70 -9.39 4.05 10.49
CA PRO A 70 -8.15 4.22 11.23
C PRO A 70 -7.82 2.95 12.01
N ASN A 71 -6.57 2.49 11.94
CA ASN A 71 -6.12 1.39 12.76
C ASN A 71 -5.74 1.90 14.15
N THR A 72 -6.64 1.79 15.10
CA THR A 72 -6.48 2.29 16.49
C THR A 72 -5.65 1.36 17.37
N ALA A 73 -5.28 0.16 16.92
CA ALA A 73 -4.61 -0.84 17.75
C ALA A 73 -3.24 -0.41 18.31
N ASN A 74 -2.68 0.70 17.85
CA ASN A 74 -1.40 1.25 18.34
C ASN A 74 -1.56 2.49 19.24
N HIS A 75 -2.77 2.96 19.51
CA HIS A 75 -3.00 4.17 20.31
C HIS A 75 -2.83 3.95 21.82
N GLU A 76 -2.87 2.73 22.31
CA GLU A 76 -2.78 2.43 23.76
C GLU A 76 -1.36 2.52 24.33
N LYS A 77 -0.33 2.72 23.53
CA LYS A 77 1.07 2.74 24.00
C LYS A 77 1.70 4.13 24.07
N GLY A 78 0.93 5.19 24.29
CA GLY A 78 1.48 6.49 24.69
C GLY A 78 2.52 7.11 23.74
N ILE A 79 2.62 6.64 22.51
CA ILE A 79 3.49 7.28 21.51
C ILE A 79 2.74 8.49 20.96
N ILE A 80 3.16 9.64 21.46
CA ILE A 80 2.68 10.96 21.04
C ILE A 80 3.13 11.19 19.60
N GLY A 81 2.25 10.87 18.67
CA GLY A 81 2.38 11.14 17.25
C GLY A 81 1.16 10.55 16.58
N LYS A 82 0.34 11.37 15.95
CA LYS A 82 -0.85 10.94 15.19
C LYS A 82 -0.47 10.11 13.97
N CYS A 83 0.14 8.95 14.15
CA CYS A 83 0.30 7.97 13.09
C CYS A 83 -1.03 7.24 12.87
N THR A 84 -1.91 7.82 12.11
CA THR A 84 -3.17 7.20 11.73
C THR A 84 -2.93 6.32 10.50
N HIS A 85 -2.65 5.05 10.73
CA HIS A 85 -2.64 4.08 9.64
C HIS A 85 -4.06 3.70 9.27
N TYR A 86 -4.44 3.93 8.04
CA TYR A 86 -5.73 3.49 7.52
C TYR A 86 -5.66 2.04 7.04
N GLN A 87 -6.71 1.29 7.30
CA GLN A 87 -6.90 -0.06 6.77
C GLN A 87 -8.25 -0.19 6.06
N ILE A 88 -8.30 -1.08 5.10
CA ILE A 88 -9.50 -1.45 4.34
C ILE A 88 -9.91 -2.84 4.76
N SER A 89 -11.18 -3.02 5.12
CA SER A 89 -11.76 -4.33 5.40
C SER A 89 -12.27 -4.96 4.10
N LEU A 90 -11.59 -6.01 3.66
CA LEU A 90 -11.96 -6.76 2.45
C LEU A 90 -12.63 -8.08 2.82
N SER A 91 -13.71 -8.41 2.15
CA SER A 91 -14.38 -9.70 2.25
C SER A 91 -13.58 -10.76 1.47
N VAL A 92 -13.23 -11.86 2.12
CA VAL A 92 -12.44 -12.92 1.51
C VAL A 92 -13.21 -14.22 1.58
N PRO A 93 -13.27 -15.04 0.49
CA PRO A 93 -13.91 -16.34 0.51
C PRO A 93 -13.44 -17.20 1.68
N LYS A 94 -14.36 -17.87 2.36
CA LYS A 94 -14.12 -18.73 3.53
C LYS A 94 -13.57 -18.01 4.78
N LYS A 95 -13.44 -16.67 4.74
CA LYS A 95 -13.14 -15.83 5.90
C LYS A 95 -14.15 -14.69 5.96
N ASN A 96 -14.44 -14.18 7.16
CA ASN A 96 -15.45 -13.12 7.28
C ASN A 96 -14.96 -11.80 6.67
N SER A 97 -13.81 -11.32 7.09
CA SER A 97 -13.15 -10.15 6.52
C SER A 97 -11.68 -10.11 6.93
N VAL A 98 -10.87 -9.42 6.13
CA VAL A 98 -9.45 -9.20 6.41
C VAL A 98 -9.16 -7.71 6.32
N GLY A 99 -8.62 -7.13 7.39
CA GLY A 99 -8.12 -5.76 7.39
C GLY A 99 -6.74 -5.70 6.73
N ILE A 100 -6.61 -4.95 5.65
CA ILE A 100 -5.34 -4.74 4.96
C ILE A 100 -5.01 -3.25 4.99
N PRO A 101 -3.77 -2.86 5.34
CA PRO A 101 -3.35 -1.47 5.28
C PRO A 101 -3.58 -0.89 3.88
N MET A 102 -4.21 0.29 3.80
CA MET A 102 -4.56 0.94 2.54
C MET A 102 -3.33 1.17 1.66
N CYS A 103 -2.21 1.62 2.24
CA CYS A 103 -0.95 1.80 1.53
C CYS A 103 -0.47 0.52 0.83
N ARG A 104 -0.70 -0.67 1.42
CA ARG A 104 -0.32 -1.94 0.80
C ARG A 104 -1.21 -2.29 -0.39
N ILE A 105 -2.51 -2.02 -0.29
CA ILE A 105 -3.44 -2.26 -1.40
C ILE A 105 -3.06 -1.37 -2.59
N ILE A 106 -2.86 -0.07 -2.33
CA ILE A 106 -2.49 0.89 -3.36
C ILE A 106 -1.15 0.51 -3.99
N TYR A 107 -0.13 0.26 -3.18
CA TYR A 107 1.19 -0.10 -3.71
C TYR A 107 1.14 -1.37 -4.57
N ALA A 108 0.47 -2.43 -4.11
CA ALA A 108 0.31 -3.66 -4.89
C ALA A 108 -0.46 -3.44 -6.20
N TRP A 109 -1.44 -2.55 -6.20
CA TRP A 109 -2.24 -2.24 -7.38
C TRP A 109 -1.42 -1.57 -8.49
N PHE A 110 -0.58 -0.61 -8.12
CA PHE A 110 0.25 0.13 -9.06
C PHE A 110 1.53 -0.59 -9.47
N HIS A 111 2.03 -1.52 -8.64
CA HIS A 111 3.26 -2.27 -8.87
C HIS A 111 3.04 -3.78 -9.06
N ASP A 112 1.80 -4.22 -9.20
CA ASP A 112 1.33 -5.60 -9.36
C ASP A 112 1.59 -6.52 -8.17
N ILE A 113 2.63 -6.29 -7.39
CA ILE A 113 3.04 -7.19 -6.31
C ILE A 113 3.68 -6.45 -5.13
N ILE A 114 3.46 -6.97 -3.91
CA ILE A 114 4.26 -6.67 -2.73
C ILE A 114 4.80 -7.98 -2.17
N GLU A 115 6.12 -8.09 -2.13
CA GLU A 115 6.81 -9.19 -1.48
C GLU A 115 7.11 -8.86 -0.01
N PRO A 116 6.88 -9.80 0.94
CA PRO A 116 7.14 -9.57 2.35
C PRO A 116 8.63 -9.55 2.71
N TYR A 117 9.48 -10.09 1.85
CA TYR A 117 10.93 -10.18 2.01
C TYR A 117 11.63 -9.89 0.68
N ASN A 118 12.82 -9.27 0.75
CA ASN A 118 13.68 -9.09 -0.42
C ASN A 118 14.55 -10.35 -0.65
N GLU A 119 15.37 -10.29 -1.69
CA GLU A 119 16.29 -11.38 -2.06
C GLU A 119 17.28 -11.74 -0.95
N ASN A 120 17.64 -10.78 -0.10
CA ASN A 120 18.50 -10.97 1.07
C ASN A 120 17.74 -11.50 2.30
N ASN A 121 16.46 -11.91 2.15
CA ASN A 121 15.59 -12.35 3.22
C ASN A 121 15.37 -11.28 4.33
N GLU A 122 15.51 -10.01 3.98
CA GLU A 122 15.19 -8.90 4.85
C GLU A 122 13.71 -8.55 4.74
N LYS A 123 13.09 -8.25 5.89
CA LYS A 123 11.67 -7.88 5.92
C LYS A 123 11.42 -6.55 5.23
N MET A 124 10.53 -6.57 4.27
CA MET A 124 10.09 -5.39 3.53
C MET A 124 8.81 -4.79 4.13
N GLU A 125 8.72 -3.47 4.10
CA GLU A 125 7.56 -2.72 4.57
C GLU A 125 7.25 -1.57 3.60
N ILE A 126 5.99 -1.13 3.59
CA ILE A 126 5.61 0.11 2.92
C ILE A 126 5.77 1.26 3.92
N GLY A 127 6.59 2.22 3.55
CA GLY A 127 6.75 3.48 4.28
C GLY A 127 6.07 4.63 3.56
N HIS A 128 5.91 5.75 4.28
CA HIS A 128 5.46 7.02 3.73
C HIS A 128 6.66 7.95 3.66
N PHE A 129 6.95 8.44 2.45
CA PHE A 129 8.15 9.23 2.20
C PHE A 129 8.21 10.52 3.02
N ASN A 130 7.08 11.22 3.13
CA ASN A 130 6.96 12.44 3.93
C ASN A 130 6.70 12.18 5.44
N GLY A 131 6.62 10.92 5.86
CA GLY A 131 6.30 10.54 7.24
C GLY A 131 4.82 10.64 7.62
N ASP A 132 3.96 11.17 6.76
CA ASP A 132 2.52 11.24 6.97
C ASP A 132 1.84 9.95 6.55
N SER A 133 1.48 9.13 7.53
CA SER A 133 0.82 7.83 7.29
C SER A 133 -0.64 7.94 6.82
N SER A 134 -1.23 9.12 6.82
CA SER A 134 -2.55 9.38 6.26
C SER A 134 -2.51 9.61 4.75
N ASN A 135 -1.37 10.09 4.22
CA ASN A 135 -1.17 10.32 2.80
C ASN A 135 -0.77 9.04 2.08
N ASN A 136 -1.75 8.31 1.59
CA ASN A 136 -1.56 7.06 0.85
C ASN A 136 -1.45 7.25 -0.66
N HIS A 137 -1.19 8.47 -1.15
CA HIS A 137 -0.90 8.69 -2.55
C HIS A 137 0.31 7.86 -3.00
N ILE A 138 0.27 7.25 -4.18
CA ILE A 138 1.31 6.31 -4.62
C ILE A 138 2.70 6.95 -4.65
N THR A 139 2.80 8.23 -5.01
CA THR A 139 4.06 8.99 -5.02
C THR A 139 4.69 9.17 -3.66
N ASN A 140 3.90 9.02 -2.58
CA ASN A 140 4.35 9.10 -1.19
C ASN A 140 4.69 7.73 -0.60
N LEU A 141 4.41 6.64 -1.32
CA LEU A 141 4.65 5.29 -0.83
C LEU A 141 6.00 4.77 -1.30
N ILE A 142 6.76 4.20 -0.38
CA ILE A 142 8.06 3.59 -0.64
C ILE A 142 8.06 2.15 -0.12
N TRP A 143 8.63 1.25 -0.90
CA TRP A 143 8.89 -0.11 -0.51
C TRP A 143 10.36 -0.27 -0.16
N ASP A 144 10.66 -0.55 1.10
CA ASP A 144 12.02 -0.60 1.61
C ASP A 144 12.10 -1.58 2.79
N THR A 145 13.31 -1.90 3.21
CA THR A 145 13.50 -2.75 4.39
C THR A 145 12.92 -2.08 5.64
N ALA A 146 12.41 -2.90 6.54
CA ALA A 146 11.90 -2.42 7.83
C ALA A 146 12.95 -1.62 8.62
N LYS A 147 14.23 -1.94 8.43
CA LYS A 147 15.36 -1.23 9.02
C LYS A 147 15.45 0.21 8.48
N ASN A 148 15.43 0.36 7.16
CA ASN A 148 15.53 1.65 6.50
C ASN A 148 14.31 2.54 6.80
N ILE A 149 13.09 1.98 6.77
CA ILE A 149 11.86 2.70 7.15
C ILE A 149 11.96 3.26 8.58
N ARG A 150 12.46 2.44 9.53
CA ARG A 150 12.64 2.89 10.92
C ARG A 150 13.72 3.94 11.06
N ALA A 151 14.83 3.82 10.34
CA ALA A 151 15.89 4.82 10.33
C ALA A 151 15.38 6.18 9.84
N ARG A 152 14.56 6.19 8.79
CA ARG A 152 13.91 7.40 8.28
C ARG A 152 13.00 8.06 9.31
N ARG A 153 12.25 7.29 10.10
CA ARG A 153 11.38 7.82 11.17
C ARG A 153 12.14 8.44 12.34
N LYS A 154 13.37 7.98 12.63
CA LYS A 154 14.12 8.36 13.85
C LYS A 154 14.90 9.68 13.75
N GLY A 155 14.91 10.36 12.64
CA GLY A 155 15.65 11.64 12.58
C GLY A 155 16.10 12.04 11.20
N ALA A 156 15.76 11.23 10.23
CA ALA A 156 16.17 11.46 8.87
C ALA A 156 15.31 12.49 8.12
N VAL A 157 14.35 13.12 8.78
CA VAL A 157 13.61 14.24 8.19
C VAL A 157 14.58 15.33 7.70
N ASN A 158 15.72 15.50 8.38
CA ASN A 158 16.72 16.50 7.98
C ASN A 158 17.74 15.99 6.95
N GLN A 159 17.94 14.67 6.80
CA GLN A 159 18.88 14.14 5.80
C GLN A 159 18.22 13.91 4.43
N TYR A 160 16.91 13.78 4.40
CA TYR A 160 16.11 13.60 3.17
C TYR A 160 15.17 14.80 2.92
N GLY A 161 15.46 15.95 3.56
CA GLY A 161 14.97 17.24 3.09
C GLY A 161 15.23 17.32 1.58
N PRO A 162 14.63 18.17 0.82
CA PRO A 162 14.03 18.06 -0.50
C PRO A 162 14.87 17.36 -1.58
N LYS A 163 15.21 16.10 -1.37
CA LYS A 163 15.63 15.19 -2.45
C LYS A 163 14.41 14.70 -3.24
N LYS A 164 13.32 15.45 -3.22
CA LYS A 164 12.20 15.27 -4.14
C LYS A 164 12.63 15.15 -5.60
N GLU A 165 13.77 15.75 -5.94
CA GLU A 165 14.27 15.80 -7.31
C GLU A 165 14.96 14.52 -7.78
N LYS A 166 15.40 13.63 -6.90
CA LYS A 166 16.15 12.42 -7.31
C LYS A 166 15.36 11.10 -7.30
N PHE A 167 14.17 11.06 -6.72
CA PHE A 167 13.36 9.84 -6.67
C PHE A 167 12.01 9.97 -7.39
N GLY A 168 11.67 11.16 -7.88
CA GLY A 168 10.34 11.37 -8.40
C GLY A 168 10.26 11.08 -9.88
N LEU A 169 10.66 11.98 -10.67
CA LEU A 169 10.17 12.09 -12.04
C LEU A 169 11.19 11.65 -13.09
N GLU A 170 12.46 11.88 -12.86
CA GLU A 170 13.49 11.63 -13.88
C GLU A 170 13.77 10.15 -14.09
N ALA A 171 13.75 9.33 -13.05
CA ALA A 171 13.99 7.89 -13.17
C ALA A 171 12.88 7.13 -13.92
N LEU A 172 11.67 7.70 -14.01
CA LEU A 172 10.54 7.08 -14.71
C LEU A 172 10.41 7.54 -16.17
N TYR A 173 11.02 8.67 -16.52
CA TYR A 173 11.04 9.15 -17.91
C TYR A 173 12.19 8.57 -18.73
N GLU A 174 13.23 8.02 -18.11
CA GLU A 174 14.35 7.41 -18.83
C GLU A 174 14.03 6.02 -19.38
N ASP A 175 13.08 5.29 -18.78
CA ASP A 175 12.67 3.95 -19.25
C ASP A 175 11.62 3.98 -20.39
N THR A 176 11.24 5.14 -20.90
CA THR A 176 10.23 5.28 -21.96
C THR A 176 10.77 5.85 -23.27
N LYS A 177 12.11 5.84 -23.44
CA LYS A 177 12.72 6.21 -24.72
C LYS A 177 13.28 5.01 -25.46
#